data_8a21ed0dbb9c6bf088744442b73752e9
#
_entry.id   8a21ed0dbb9c6bf088744442b73752e9
#
_cell.length_a   1.000
_cell.length_b   1.000
_cell.length_c   1.000
_cell.angle_alpha   90.00
_cell.angle_beta   90.00
_cell.angle_gamma   90.00
#
_symmetry.space_group_name_H-M   'P 1'
#
loop_
_entity.id
_entity.type
_entity.pdbx_description
1 polymer ?
#
loop_
_entity_poly.entity_id
_entity_poly.type
_entity_poly.pdbx_seq_one_letter_code
_entity_poly.pdbx_strand_id
1 'polypeptide(L)'
;MNNKNFDELLKTFHAAQKLNDTEKICGCIVDALKFRAEFNVNEDLPDELKEILTLGDMLVYAALKSLGEGNVERAKFYAYTIVDNLTEPPRENFNLYYILGRVNYLAGNYVRAAKYFAVYDDFRFRAWQDFDELSFFYRANSFALQKRFDDAAKFYIEALKIKSDFDEALKNLELVRKHTNENLSREVTSLWNFCDWQDVPIFINARDRVIVMKKLIEWLLNAGYKNLIILDNDSTYNKLLEYYSELEKNSAVKIIPLKKNLGYKALWKSNILETLKISTPYVYTDPDVVPHENCPKDFVRHLQELLNSNREFRKIGPSLVWEDITFFDKKFWQRMESDFEKQAPINENLCYANVDTTFALHSNTRSYSLRFSMRTLGDMRLRHLPWYFDYDKLSADEKYYIEHADKSSSVATRLKND
;
A
#
# COMPACT_ATOMS: atom_id res chain seq x y z
N MET A 1 -7.34 47.99 6.58
CA MET A 1 -8.02 47.83 5.30
C MET A 1 -9.49 48.22 5.37
N ASN A 2 -10.11 48.73 4.30
CA ASN A 2 -11.46 49.31 4.34
C ASN A 2 -12.51 48.21 4.46
N ASN A 3 -13.44 48.28 5.46
CA ASN A 3 -14.62 47.42 5.61
C ASN A 3 -15.40 47.26 4.29
N LYS A 4 -15.34 48.25 3.42
CA LYS A 4 -16.01 48.25 2.11
C LYS A 4 -15.53 47.11 1.17
N ASN A 5 -14.26 46.76 1.20
CA ASN A 5 -13.70 45.69 0.35
C ASN A 5 -14.10 44.29 0.87
N PHE A 6 -14.24 44.13 2.19
CA PHE A 6 -14.70 42.88 2.79
C PHE A 6 -16.19 42.63 2.51
N ASP A 7 -17.03 43.66 2.65
CA ASP A 7 -18.46 43.54 2.33
C ASP A 7 -18.70 43.21 0.84
N GLU A 8 -17.85 43.70 -0.05
CA GLU A 8 -17.93 43.41 -1.48
C GLU A 8 -17.49 41.96 -1.78
N LEU A 9 -16.47 41.46 -1.10
CA LEU A 9 -16.04 40.07 -1.16
C LEU A 9 -17.18 39.13 -0.75
N LEU A 10 -17.82 39.37 0.39
CA LEU A 10 -18.91 38.56 0.89
C LEU A 10 -20.12 38.56 -0.07
N LYS A 11 -20.51 39.73 -0.60
CA LYS A 11 -21.58 39.82 -1.60
C LYS A 11 -21.29 39.00 -2.85
N THR A 12 -20.04 39.08 -3.35
CA THR A 12 -19.60 38.37 -4.53
C THR A 12 -19.58 36.85 -4.26
N PHE A 13 -19.11 36.44 -3.10
CA PHE A 13 -19.03 35.03 -2.69
C PHE A 13 -20.44 34.41 -2.60
N HIS A 14 -21.37 35.06 -1.88
CA HIS A 14 -22.76 34.56 -1.76
C HIS A 14 -23.49 34.51 -3.11
N ALA A 15 -23.24 35.50 -3.98
CA ALA A 15 -23.81 35.48 -5.33
C ALA A 15 -23.22 34.30 -6.17
N ALA A 16 -21.92 34.05 -6.08
CA ALA A 16 -21.25 32.96 -6.77
C ALA A 16 -21.75 31.59 -6.26
N GLN A 17 -21.92 31.41 -4.94
CA GLN A 17 -22.50 30.21 -4.35
C GLN A 17 -23.91 29.91 -4.88
N LYS A 18 -24.79 30.90 -4.93
CA LYS A 18 -26.17 30.76 -5.45
C LYS A 18 -26.20 30.29 -6.91
N LEU A 19 -25.19 30.67 -7.70
CA LEU A 19 -25.07 30.34 -9.12
C LEU A 19 -24.23 29.12 -9.38
N ASN A 20 -23.65 28.46 -8.35
CA ASN A 20 -22.64 27.41 -8.45
C ASN A 20 -21.46 27.80 -9.36
N ASP A 21 -21.09 29.09 -9.37
CA ASP A 21 -20.00 29.63 -10.17
C ASP A 21 -18.64 29.34 -9.50
N THR A 22 -18.12 28.15 -9.77
CA THR A 22 -16.85 27.65 -9.18
C THR A 22 -15.68 28.62 -9.43
N GLU A 23 -15.64 29.28 -10.59
CA GLU A 23 -14.55 30.19 -10.93
C GLU A 23 -14.56 31.45 -10.06
N LYS A 24 -15.73 32.04 -9.87
CA LYS A 24 -15.88 33.18 -8.98
C LYS A 24 -15.69 32.81 -7.51
N ILE A 25 -16.13 31.63 -7.10
CA ILE A 25 -15.88 31.11 -5.74
C ILE A 25 -14.36 31.00 -5.52
N CYS A 26 -13.62 30.40 -6.45
CA CYS A 26 -12.13 30.35 -6.37
C CYS A 26 -11.51 31.75 -6.30
N GLY A 27 -12.00 32.71 -7.08
CA GLY A 27 -11.57 34.11 -7.00
C GLY A 27 -11.78 34.70 -5.59
N CYS A 28 -12.95 34.48 -5.00
CA CYS A 28 -13.24 34.94 -3.64
C CYS A 28 -12.33 34.26 -2.59
N ILE A 29 -12.01 32.97 -2.74
CA ILE A 29 -11.05 32.27 -1.87
C ILE A 29 -9.66 32.89 -1.97
N VAL A 30 -9.19 33.20 -3.18
CA VAL A 30 -7.90 33.89 -3.41
C VAL A 30 -7.87 35.24 -2.69
N ASP A 31 -8.93 36.01 -2.81
CA ASP A 31 -9.02 37.32 -2.16
C ASP A 31 -9.14 37.19 -0.63
N ALA A 32 -9.87 36.19 -0.13
CA ALA A 32 -9.95 35.87 1.29
C ALA A 32 -8.57 35.47 1.87
N LEU A 33 -7.75 34.74 1.13
CA LEU A 33 -6.39 34.39 1.54
C LEU A 33 -5.48 35.61 1.62
N LYS A 34 -5.61 36.55 0.67
CA LYS A 34 -4.89 37.84 0.72
C LYS A 34 -5.34 38.67 1.94
N PHE A 35 -6.64 38.71 2.21
CA PHE A 35 -7.17 39.35 3.41
C PHE A 35 -6.60 38.75 4.69
N ARG A 36 -6.57 37.42 4.80
CA ARG A 36 -5.96 36.74 5.95
C ARG A 36 -4.50 37.15 6.19
N ALA A 37 -3.72 37.34 5.14
CA ALA A 37 -2.32 37.72 5.25
C ALA A 37 -2.12 39.11 5.90
N GLU A 38 -3.17 39.92 5.99
CA GLU A 38 -3.13 41.23 6.64
C GLU A 38 -3.47 41.20 8.14
N PHE A 39 -3.99 40.06 8.65
CA PHE A 39 -4.26 39.84 10.08
C PHE A 39 -3.01 39.31 10.78
N ASN A 40 -2.79 39.75 12.03
CA ASN A 40 -1.75 39.15 12.87
C ASN A 40 -2.13 37.70 13.24
N VAL A 41 -1.13 36.83 13.39
CA VAL A 41 -1.29 35.39 13.67
C VAL A 41 -2.18 35.10 14.89
N ASN A 42 -2.32 36.06 15.82
CA ASN A 42 -3.07 35.94 17.07
C ASN A 42 -4.43 36.65 17.05
N GLU A 43 -4.86 37.22 15.93
CA GLU A 43 -6.16 37.88 15.83
C GLU A 43 -7.23 36.88 15.39
N ASP A 44 -8.40 36.91 16.08
CA ASP A 44 -9.58 36.13 15.67
C ASP A 44 -10.10 36.64 14.32
N LEU A 45 -10.15 35.76 13.33
CA LEU A 45 -10.71 36.08 12.02
C LEU A 45 -12.23 36.17 12.10
N PRO A 46 -12.85 37.07 11.33
CA PRO A 46 -14.29 37.07 11.16
C PRO A 46 -14.82 35.70 10.72
N ASP A 47 -16.00 35.30 11.25
CA ASP A 47 -16.54 33.95 10.98
C ASP A 47 -16.87 33.76 9.49
N GLU A 48 -17.30 34.80 8.81
CA GLU A 48 -17.55 34.80 7.37
C GLU A 48 -16.24 34.57 6.56
N LEU A 49 -15.14 35.12 7.05
CA LEU A 49 -13.83 34.87 6.43
C LEU A 49 -13.35 33.44 6.66
N LYS A 50 -13.59 32.90 7.86
CA LYS A 50 -13.31 31.49 8.16
C LYS A 50 -14.13 30.57 7.24
N GLU A 51 -15.42 30.87 7.02
CA GLU A 51 -16.28 30.11 6.09
C GLU A 51 -15.67 30.03 4.69
N ILE A 52 -15.25 31.17 4.12
CA ILE A 52 -14.64 31.21 2.79
C ILE A 52 -13.31 30.41 2.78
N LEU A 53 -12.51 30.54 3.83
CA LEU A 53 -11.21 29.88 3.94
C LEU A 53 -11.34 28.35 4.10
N THR A 54 -12.44 27.82 4.67
CA THR A 54 -12.70 26.38 4.72
C THR A 54 -12.85 25.76 3.33
N LEU A 55 -13.15 26.57 2.32
CA LEU A 55 -13.25 26.13 0.93
C LEU A 55 -11.89 26.14 0.19
N GLY A 56 -10.79 26.36 0.90
CA GLY A 56 -9.44 26.39 0.33
C GLY A 56 -9.09 25.18 -0.54
N ASP A 57 -9.65 24.01 -0.23
CA ASP A 57 -9.51 22.80 -1.03
C ASP A 57 -10.05 22.95 -2.47
N MET A 58 -11.00 23.85 -2.69
CA MET A 58 -11.50 24.14 -4.05
C MET A 58 -10.41 24.69 -4.97
N LEU A 59 -9.43 25.43 -4.43
CA LEU A 59 -8.29 25.90 -5.22
C LEU A 59 -7.41 24.76 -5.68
N VAL A 60 -7.25 23.69 -4.87
CA VAL A 60 -6.52 22.50 -5.25
C VAL A 60 -7.25 21.78 -6.40
N TYR A 61 -8.57 21.64 -6.31
CA TYR A 61 -9.39 21.09 -7.39
C TYR A 61 -9.31 21.94 -8.68
N ALA A 62 -9.40 23.26 -8.54
CA ALA A 62 -9.29 24.18 -9.67
C ALA A 62 -7.90 24.11 -10.34
N ALA A 63 -6.85 23.94 -9.55
CA ALA A 63 -5.50 23.75 -10.05
C ALA A 63 -5.34 22.41 -10.79
N LEU A 64 -5.86 21.31 -10.23
CA LEU A 64 -5.87 19.99 -10.89
C LEU A 64 -6.65 20.01 -12.20
N LYS A 65 -7.85 20.61 -12.21
CA LYS A 65 -8.65 20.79 -13.41
C LYS A 65 -7.91 21.58 -14.48
N SER A 66 -7.29 22.71 -14.09
CA SER A 66 -6.49 23.53 -15.00
C SER A 66 -5.31 22.77 -15.60
N LEU A 67 -4.65 21.89 -14.83
CA LEU A 67 -3.62 20.99 -15.36
C LEU A 67 -4.17 20.00 -16.37
N GLY A 68 -5.34 19.41 -16.10
CA GLY A 68 -6.03 18.48 -17.02
C GLY A 68 -6.43 19.16 -18.33
N GLU A 69 -6.80 20.45 -18.28
CA GLU A 69 -7.12 21.30 -19.43
C GLU A 69 -5.88 21.84 -20.15
N GLY A 70 -4.66 21.53 -19.67
CA GLY A 70 -3.40 22.06 -20.23
C GLY A 70 -3.10 23.52 -19.87
N ASN A 71 -3.89 24.15 -18.99
CA ASN A 71 -3.69 25.53 -18.57
C ASN A 71 -2.72 25.60 -17.38
N VAL A 72 -1.43 25.52 -17.69
CA VAL A 72 -0.35 25.45 -16.69
C VAL A 72 -0.24 26.74 -15.87
N GLU A 73 -0.40 27.91 -16.49
CA GLU A 73 -0.30 29.20 -15.79
C GLU A 73 -1.42 29.39 -14.76
N ARG A 74 -2.63 28.97 -15.09
CA ARG A 74 -3.77 29.01 -14.17
C ARG A 74 -3.59 28.01 -13.02
N ALA A 75 -3.12 26.80 -13.30
CA ALA A 75 -2.78 25.81 -12.29
C ALA A 75 -1.70 26.31 -11.33
N LYS A 76 -0.67 26.93 -11.88
CA LYS A 76 0.43 27.57 -11.15
C LYS A 76 -0.08 28.69 -10.25
N PHE A 77 -0.92 29.57 -10.78
CA PHE A 77 -1.53 30.66 -10.02
C PHE A 77 -2.24 30.15 -8.78
N TYR A 78 -3.16 29.17 -8.92
CA TYR A 78 -3.88 28.63 -7.78
C TYR A 78 -2.96 27.92 -6.78
N ALA A 79 -2.02 27.08 -7.25
CA ALA A 79 -1.14 26.33 -6.37
C ALA A 79 -0.21 27.26 -5.56
N TYR A 80 0.37 28.28 -6.17
CA TYR A 80 1.24 29.23 -5.47
C TYR A 80 0.46 30.18 -4.57
N THR A 81 -0.77 30.57 -4.94
CA THR A 81 -1.62 31.34 -4.05
C THR A 81 -1.87 30.63 -2.72
N ILE A 82 -2.07 29.29 -2.76
CA ILE A 82 -2.20 28.49 -1.54
C ILE A 82 -0.91 28.54 -0.74
N VAL A 83 0.23 28.23 -1.37
CA VAL A 83 1.53 28.15 -0.68
C VAL A 83 1.96 29.48 -0.07
N ASP A 84 1.76 30.58 -0.80
CA ASP A 84 2.21 31.90 -0.39
C ASP A 84 1.38 32.49 0.78
N ASN A 85 0.16 31.95 1.00
CA ASN A 85 -0.77 32.45 2.01
C ASN A 85 -1.03 31.47 3.16
N LEU A 86 -0.43 30.26 3.16
CA LEU A 86 -0.52 29.33 4.27
C LEU A 86 0.69 29.50 5.21
N THR A 87 0.40 29.62 6.50
CA THR A 87 1.44 29.63 7.56
C THR A 87 2.04 28.25 7.80
N GLU A 88 1.30 27.18 7.47
CA GLU A 88 1.77 25.79 7.48
C GLU A 88 1.35 25.08 6.19
N PRO A 89 2.18 24.14 5.67
CA PRO A 89 1.79 23.33 4.53
C PRO A 89 0.54 22.50 4.86
N PRO A 90 -0.42 22.39 3.93
CA PRO A 90 -1.65 21.64 4.16
C PRO A 90 -1.32 20.16 4.37
N ARG A 91 -1.44 19.69 5.61
CA ARG A 91 -1.17 18.29 5.97
C ARG A 91 -2.23 17.35 5.40
N GLU A 92 -3.44 17.85 5.19
CA GLU A 92 -4.59 17.07 4.75
C GLU A 92 -4.76 17.04 3.23
N ASN A 93 -4.28 18.06 2.51
CA ASN A 93 -4.39 18.13 1.05
C ASN A 93 -3.03 18.10 0.34
N PHE A 94 -2.33 16.97 0.48
CA PHE A 94 -1.01 16.76 -0.13
C PHE A 94 -1.04 16.74 -1.68
N ASN A 95 -2.21 16.69 -2.34
CA ASN A 95 -2.35 16.87 -3.78
C ASN A 95 -1.77 18.21 -4.26
N LEU A 96 -1.70 19.22 -3.40
CA LEU A 96 -1.01 20.47 -3.68
C LEU A 96 0.45 20.23 -4.10
N TYR A 97 1.14 19.31 -3.42
CA TYR A 97 2.55 19.01 -3.75
C TYR A 97 2.69 18.29 -5.10
N TYR A 98 1.73 17.44 -5.47
CA TYR A 98 1.68 16.86 -6.80
C TYR A 98 1.51 17.93 -7.89
N ILE A 99 0.59 18.89 -7.67
CA ILE A 99 0.35 20.01 -8.59
C ILE A 99 1.61 20.86 -8.72
N LEU A 100 2.25 21.20 -7.59
CA LEU A 100 3.50 21.98 -7.60
C LEU A 100 4.62 21.22 -8.32
N GLY A 101 4.70 19.91 -8.15
CA GLY A 101 5.58 19.05 -8.91
C GLY A 101 5.34 19.17 -10.42
N ARG A 102 4.07 19.04 -10.84
CA ARG A 102 3.65 19.09 -12.24
C ARG A 102 3.89 20.46 -12.89
N VAL A 103 3.51 21.55 -12.24
CA VAL A 103 3.70 22.90 -12.79
C VAL A 103 5.18 23.27 -12.90
N ASN A 104 6.00 22.86 -11.93
CA ASN A 104 7.46 23.08 -12.01
C ASN A 104 8.11 22.20 -13.10
N TYR A 105 7.65 20.96 -13.28
CA TYR A 105 8.09 20.08 -14.35
C TYR A 105 7.81 20.70 -15.73
N LEU A 106 6.58 21.14 -15.95
CA LEU A 106 6.16 21.79 -17.20
C LEU A 106 6.86 23.14 -17.47
N ALA A 107 7.25 23.85 -16.39
CA ALA A 107 8.04 25.08 -16.47
C ALA A 107 9.56 24.84 -16.62
N GLY A 108 10.02 23.58 -16.74
CA GLY A 108 11.45 23.25 -16.86
C GLY A 108 12.24 23.30 -15.54
N ASN A 109 11.59 23.54 -14.41
CA ASN A 109 12.21 23.63 -13.09
C ASN A 109 12.36 22.23 -12.45
N TYR A 110 13.09 21.34 -13.10
CA TYR A 110 13.16 19.91 -12.77
C TYR A 110 13.66 19.62 -11.35
N VAL A 111 14.56 20.44 -10.81
CA VAL A 111 15.05 20.29 -9.42
C VAL A 111 13.92 20.51 -8.42
N ARG A 112 13.11 21.55 -8.62
CA ARG A 112 11.95 21.83 -7.76
C ARG A 112 10.86 20.79 -7.95
N ALA A 113 10.60 20.37 -9.18
CA ALA A 113 9.64 19.33 -9.51
C ALA A 113 9.94 18.04 -8.74
N ALA A 114 11.17 17.53 -8.81
CA ALA A 114 11.59 16.33 -8.10
C ALA A 114 11.43 16.45 -6.57
N LYS A 115 11.70 17.64 -6.00
CA LYS A 115 11.50 17.89 -4.56
C LYS A 115 10.01 17.85 -4.17
N TYR A 116 9.14 18.48 -4.93
CA TYR A 116 7.70 18.48 -4.64
C TYR A 116 7.09 17.11 -4.78
N PHE A 117 7.47 16.33 -5.79
CA PHE A 117 7.04 14.92 -5.88
C PHE A 117 7.55 14.10 -4.71
N ALA A 118 8.77 14.33 -4.23
CA ALA A 118 9.28 13.64 -3.04
C ALA A 118 8.45 13.95 -1.78
N VAL A 119 8.04 15.21 -1.60
CA VAL A 119 7.18 15.63 -0.49
C VAL A 119 5.79 14.99 -0.62
N TYR A 120 5.21 14.98 -1.81
CA TYR A 120 3.96 14.30 -2.10
C TYR A 120 4.02 12.81 -1.76
N ASP A 121 5.07 12.12 -2.22
CA ASP A 121 5.27 10.68 -1.95
C ASP A 121 5.36 10.40 -0.44
N ASP A 122 6.09 11.25 0.31
CA ASP A 122 6.24 11.10 1.78
C ASP A 122 4.89 11.28 2.50
N PHE A 123 4.13 12.33 2.17
CA PHE A 123 2.80 12.53 2.75
C PHE A 123 1.83 11.42 2.39
N ARG A 124 1.81 11.00 1.13
CA ARG A 124 0.95 9.92 0.68
C ARG A 124 1.27 8.61 1.37
N PHE A 125 2.55 8.30 1.52
CA PHE A 125 2.99 7.11 2.24
C PHE A 125 2.58 7.16 3.73
N ARG A 126 2.74 8.30 4.39
CA ARG A 126 2.35 8.46 5.80
C ARG A 126 0.84 8.37 6.01
N ALA A 127 0.06 8.96 5.11
CA ALA A 127 -1.40 8.99 5.22
C ALA A 127 -2.05 7.66 4.84
N TRP A 128 -1.57 7.02 3.76
CA TRP A 128 -2.25 5.88 3.14
C TRP A 128 -1.37 4.64 3.01
N GLN A 129 -0.09 4.72 3.36
CA GLN A 129 0.92 3.66 3.14
C GLN A 129 0.96 3.19 1.67
N ASP A 130 0.80 4.12 0.77
CA ASP A 130 0.65 3.91 -0.66
C ASP A 130 1.50 4.91 -1.47
N PHE A 131 1.72 4.61 -2.76
CA PHE A 131 2.45 5.45 -3.69
C PHE A 131 1.66 5.62 -5.00
N ASP A 132 2.08 6.59 -5.81
CA ASP A 132 1.45 6.96 -7.07
C ASP A 132 2.47 6.77 -8.20
N GLU A 133 2.14 5.93 -9.19
CA GLU A 133 3.00 5.66 -10.33
C GLU A 133 3.35 6.94 -11.13
N LEU A 134 2.38 7.86 -11.25
CA LEU A 134 2.60 9.11 -11.98
C LEU A 134 3.56 10.04 -11.24
N SER A 135 3.51 10.09 -9.91
CA SER A 135 4.46 10.85 -9.11
C SER A 135 5.88 10.35 -9.32
N PHE A 136 6.09 9.04 -9.21
CA PHE A 136 7.40 8.44 -9.47
C PHE A 136 7.86 8.63 -10.92
N PHE A 137 6.94 8.51 -11.89
CA PHE A 137 7.24 8.74 -13.30
C PHE A 137 7.72 10.18 -13.57
N TYR A 138 7.01 11.21 -13.10
CA TYR A 138 7.43 12.59 -13.29
C TYR A 138 8.67 12.95 -12.48
N ARG A 139 8.87 12.33 -11.33
CA ARG A 139 10.11 12.44 -10.56
C ARG A 139 11.29 11.85 -11.32
N ALA A 140 11.12 10.67 -11.92
CA ALA A 140 12.10 10.03 -12.78
C ALA A 140 12.43 10.90 -14.00
N ASN A 141 11.41 11.39 -14.72
CA ASN A 141 11.61 12.32 -15.83
C ASN A 141 12.39 13.57 -15.40
N SER A 142 12.07 14.10 -14.22
CA SER A 142 12.78 15.27 -13.68
C SER A 142 14.27 14.98 -13.45
N PHE A 143 14.64 13.80 -12.99
CA PHE A 143 16.03 13.37 -12.84
C PHE A 143 16.71 13.10 -14.19
N ALA A 144 16.02 12.46 -15.13
CA ALA A 144 16.53 12.20 -16.47
C ALA A 144 16.91 13.52 -17.20
N LEU A 145 16.04 14.53 -17.10
CA LEU A 145 16.27 15.86 -17.68
C LEU A 145 17.39 16.65 -16.98
N GLN A 146 17.75 16.27 -15.75
CA GLN A 146 18.94 16.74 -15.05
C GLN A 146 20.19 15.88 -15.36
N LYS A 147 20.11 14.90 -16.25
CA LYS A 147 21.16 13.90 -16.56
C LYS A 147 21.57 13.04 -15.37
N ARG A 148 20.72 12.92 -14.37
CA ARG A 148 20.89 12.05 -13.21
C ARG A 148 20.26 10.69 -13.52
N PHE A 149 20.88 9.94 -14.41
CA PHE A 149 20.30 8.75 -15.03
C PHE A 149 20.08 7.59 -14.03
N ASP A 150 20.96 7.42 -13.05
CA ASP A 150 20.80 6.38 -12.00
C ASP A 150 19.59 6.67 -11.11
N ASP A 151 19.40 7.93 -10.72
CA ASP A 151 18.21 8.33 -9.95
C ASP A 151 16.95 8.20 -10.80
N ALA A 152 16.99 8.60 -12.06
CA ALA A 152 15.87 8.44 -12.98
C ALA A 152 15.46 6.97 -13.12
N ALA A 153 16.43 6.07 -13.34
CA ALA A 153 16.17 4.63 -13.46
C ALA A 153 15.49 4.06 -12.21
N LYS A 154 15.98 4.43 -11.00
CA LYS A 154 15.35 4.02 -9.75
C LYS A 154 13.86 4.38 -9.69
N PHE A 155 13.51 5.63 -10.03
CA PHE A 155 12.12 6.08 -9.93
C PHE A 155 11.24 5.57 -11.07
N TYR A 156 11.77 5.31 -12.28
CA TYR A 156 11.03 4.55 -13.29
C TYR A 156 10.73 3.14 -12.81
N ILE A 157 11.69 2.48 -12.15
CA ILE A 157 11.49 1.17 -11.54
C ILE A 157 10.40 1.24 -10.46
N GLU A 158 10.42 2.24 -9.58
CA GLU A 158 9.36 2.39 -8.58
C GLU A 158 7.98 2.64 -9.22
N ALA A 159 7.89 3.45 -10.28
CA ALA A 159 6.65 3.61 -11.04
C ALA A 159 6.16 2.28 -11.63
N LEU A 160 7.08 1.48 -12.21
CA LEU A 160 6.77 0.18 -12.81
C LEU A 160 6.44 -0.91 -11.77
N LYS A 161 6.94 -0.80 -10.54
CA LYS A 161 6.49 -1.66 -9.43
C LYS A 161 5.03 -1.41 -9.07
N ILE A 162 4.51 -0.22 -9.35
CA ILE A 162 3.11 0.14 -9.13
C ILE A 162 2.27 -0.26 -10.35
N LYS A 163 2.72 0.15 -11.53
CA LYS A 163 2.05 -0.09 -12.80
C LYS A 163 3.04 -0.64 -13.81
N SER A 164 3.06 -1.96 -13.94
CA SER A 164 4.06 -2.68 -14.74
C SER A 164 3.88 -2.52 -16.25
N ASP A 165 2.67 -2.21 -16.70
CA ASP A 165 2.29 -1.93 -18.10
C ASP A 165 2.36 -0.43 -18.44
N PHE A 166 3.12 0.35 -17.66
CA PHE A 166 3.30 1.77 -17.91
C PHE A 166 4.31 1.99 -19.07
N ASP A 167 3.81 1.96 -20.30
CA ASP A 167 4.61 1.99 -21.54
C ASP A 167 5.59 3.16 -21.61
N GLU A 168 5.20 4.36 -21.15
CA GLU A 168 6.07 5.54 -21.17
C GLU A 168 7.21 5.38 -20.17
N ALA A 169 6.94 4.80 -19.01
CA ALA A 169 7.98 4.53 -18.02
C ALA A 169 8.97 3.46 -18.52
N LEU A 170 8.46 2.40 -19.18
CA LEU A 170 9.28 1.37 -19.81
C LEU A 170 10.21 1.97 -20.88
N LYS A 171 9.66 2.75 -21.81
CA LYS A 171 10.44 3.41 -22.88
C LYS A 171 11.51 4.35 -22.32
N ASN A 172 11.13 5.19 -21.35
CA ASN A 172 12.05 6.13 -20.75
C ASN A 172 13.15 5.44 -19.94
N LEU A 173 12.82 4.34 -19.27
CA LEU A 173 13.79 3.51 -18.57
C LEU A 173 14.82 2.88 -19.52
N GLU A 174 14.39 2.37 -20.68
CA GLU A 174 15.29 1.86 -21.72
C GLU A 174 16.24 2.96 -22.24
N LEU A 175 15.74 4.19 -22.37
CA LEU A 175 16.57 5.31 -22.80
C LEU A 175 17.65 5.67 -21.77
N VAL A 176 17.30 5.75 -20.49
CA VAL A 176 18.26 6.10 -19.44
C VAL A 176 19.23 4.97 -19.12
N ARG A 177 18.85 3.70 -19.35
CA ARG A 177 19.73 2.53 -19.16
C ARG A 177 21.04 2.59 -19.90
N LYS A 178 21.05 3.20 -21.08
CA LYS A 178 22.26 3.38 -21.89
C LYS A 178 23.32 4.24 -21.19
N HIS A 179 22.93 4.90 -20.10
CA HIS A 179 23.74 5.84 -19.34
C HIS A 179 23.87 5.45 -17.86
N THR A 180 23.35 4.27 -17.45
CA THR A 180 23.39 3.76 -16.06
C THR A 180 24.37 2.61 -15.92
N ASN A 181 24.76 2.29 -14.68
CA ASN A 181 25.57 1.12 -14.37
C ASN A 181 24.80 -0.19 -14.60
N GLU A 182 25.47 -1.24 -15.10
CA GLU A 182 24.88 -2.54 -15.47
C GLU A 182 24.05 -3.22 -14.37
N ASN A 183 24.33 -2.94 -13.09
CA ASN A 183 23.59 -3.55 -11.97
C ASN A 183 22.13 -3.08 -11.86
N LEU A 184 21.83 -1.84 -12.27
CA LEU A 184 20.45 -1.32 -12.28
C LEU A 184 19.59 -1.95 -13.40
N SER A 185 20.20 -2.39 -14.49
CA SER A 185 19.47 -3.00 -15.61
C SER A 185 18.86 -4.37 -15.28
N ARG A 186 19.42 -5.09 -14.29
CA ARG A 186 18.92 -6.40 -13.86
C ARG A 186 17.67 -6.34 -12.99
N GLU A 187 17.44 -5.24 -12.24
CA GLU A 187 16.26 -5.11 -11.36
C GLU A 187 14.93 -5.05 -12.11
N VAL A 188 14.90 -4.52 -13.32
CA VAL A 188 13.64 -4.28 -14.07
C VAL A 188 13.10 -5.51 -14.77
N THR A 189 14.00 -6.35 -15.30
CA THR A 189 13.59 -7.62 -15.93
C THR A 189 13.00 -8.61 -14.93
N SER A 190 13.17 -8.35 -13.63
CA SER A 190 12.72 -9.24 -12.56
C SER A 190 11.35 -8.88 -11.96
N LEU A 191 10.76 -7.73 -12.30
CA LEU A 191 9.49 -7.29 -11.66
C LEU A 191 8.34 -8.29 -11.84
N TRP A 192 8.33 -9.01 -12.97
CA TRP A 192 7.32 -10.00 -13.33
C TRP A 192 7.95 -11.30 -13.83
N ASN A 193 9.17 -11.60 -13.39
CA ASN A 193 9.84 -12.83 -13.73
C ASN A 193 9.27 -13.97 -12.86
N PHE A 194 8.11 -14.47 -13.24
CA PHE A 194 7.49 -15.60 -12.59
C PHE A 194 8.38 -16.83 -12.76
N CYS A 195 8.76 -17.44 -11.66
CA CYS A 195 9.39 -18.76 -11.65
C CYS A 195 8.33 -19.86 -11.69
N ASP A 196 8.75 -21.10 -11.83
CA ASP A 196 7.87 -22.25 -11.61
C ASP A 196 7.16 -22.06 -10.25
N TRP A 197 5.86 -22.31 -10.19
CA TRP A 197 5.06 -22.11 -9.00
C TRP A 197 5.57 -22.91 -7.79
N GLN A 198 6.22 -24.06 -8.03
CA GLN A 198 6.83 -24.89 -6.98
C GLN A 198 8.05 -24.21 -6.33
N ASP A 199 8.74 -23.35 -7.09
CA ASP A 199 9.96 -22.66 -6.66
C ASP A 199 9.70 -21.24 -6.14
N VAL A 200 8.44 -20.78 -6.17
CA VAL A 200 8.06 -19.48 -5.59
C VAL A 200 8.45 -19.43 -4.12
N PRO A 201 9.23 -18.44 -3.67
CA PRO A 201 9.55 -18.28 -2.26
C PRO A 201 8.28 -18.07 -1.41
N ILE A 202 8.04 -18.94 -0.45
CA ILE A 202 6.92 -18.81 0.49
C ILE A 202 7.49 -18.48 1.88
N PHE A 203 7.35 -17.23 2.30
CA PHE A 203 7.75 -16.77 3.62
C PHE A 203 6.63 -16.99 4.62
N ILE A 204 6.89 -17.77 5.66
CA ILE A 204 5.96 -18.11 6.73
C ILE A 204 6.43 -17.38 7.99
N ASN A 205 5.62 -16.45 8.52
CA ASN A 205 5.94 -15.69 9.73
C ASN A 205 5.54 -16.49 10.97
N ALA A 206 6.47 -17.24 11.52
CA ALA A 206 6.21 -18.16 12.61
C ALA A 206 6.57 -17.57 13.99
N ARG A 207 5.71 -17.82 14.98
CA ARG A 207 5.98 -17.55 16.39
C ARG A 207 5.15 -18.45 17.29
N ASP A 208 5.81 -19.24 18.12
CA ASP A 208 5.26 -20.02 19.25
C ASP A 208 4.05 -20.95 18.95
N ARG A 209 3.77 -21.28 17.67
CA ARG A 209 2.63 -22.09 17.23
C ARG A 209 3.09 -23.25 16.34
N VAL A 210 3.12 -24.46 16.88
CA VAL A 210 3.63 -25.61 16.14
C VAL A 210 2.52 -26.36 15.40
N ILE A 211 1.37 -26.60 16.02
CA ILE A 211 0.29 -27.46 15.45
C ILE A 211 -0.27 -26.86 14.15
N VAL A 212 -0.59 -25.57 14.16
CA VAL A 212 -1.16 -24.90 12.98
C VAL A 212 -0.12 -24.77 11.87
N MET A 213 1.11 -24.39 12.21
CA MET A 213 2.20 -24.27 11.24
C MET A 213 2.51 -25.63 10.59
N LYS A 214 2.51 -26.71 11.37
CA LYS A 214 2.74 -28.06 10.85
C LYS A 214 1.71 -28.44 9.78
N LYS A 215 0.43 -28.13 9.99
CA LYS A 215 -0.63 -28.37 8.99
C LYS A 215 -0.37 -27.63 7.68
N LEU A 216 0.02 -26.36 7.74
CA LEU A 216 0.34 -25.57 6.56
C LEU A 216 1.56 -26.14 5.83
N ILE A 217 2.65 -26.39 6.55
CA ILE A 217 3.90 -26.91 5.95
C ILE A 217 3.68 -28.29 5.32
N GLU A 218 3.01 -29.21 6.01
CA GLU A 218 2.70 -30.55 5.49
C GLU A 218 1.85 -30.44 4.21
N TRP A 219 0.87 -29.57 4.19
CA TRP A 219 0.05 -29.35 3.00
C TRP A 219 0.89 -28.82 1.83
N LEU A 220 1.73 -27.78 2.05
CA LEU A 220 2.59 -27.20 1.02
C LEU A 220 3.60 -28.23 0.47
N LEU A 221 4.26 -28.98 1.33
CA LEU A 221 5.21 -30.02 0.91
C LEU A 221 4.51 -31.13 0.12
N ASN A 222 3.33 -31.61 0.56
CA ASN A 222 2.54 -32.62 -0.14
C ASN A 222 1.97 -32.11 -1.47
N ALA A 223 1.81 -30.80 -1.62
CA ALA A 223 1.44 -30.16 -2.88
C ALA A 223 2.64 -29.99 -3.84
N GLY A 224 3.86 -30.16 -3.37
CA GLY A 224 5.09 -30.11 -4.18
C GLY A 224 5.83 -28.77 -4.18
N TYR A 225 5.51 -27.86 -3.22
CA TYR A 225 6.30 -26.62 -3.05
C TYR A 225 7.68 -26.91 -2.50
N LYS A 226 8.70 -26.22 -3.05
CA LYS A 226 10.12 -26.54 -2.82
C LYS A 226 10.92 -25.42 -2.15
N ASN A 227 10.30 -24.26 -1.90
CA ASN A 227 11.02 -23.08 -1.40
C ASN A 227 10.27 -22.42 -0.24
N LEU A 228 10.19 -23.13 0.89
CA LEU A 228 9.53 -22.66 2.11
C LEU A 228 10.58 -22.00 3.01
N ILE A 229 10.34 -20.73 3.38
CA ILE A 229 11.25 -19.95 4.21
C ILE A 229 10.50 -19.54 5.47
N ILE A 230 10.83 -20.16 6.59
CA ILE A 230 10.24 -19.86 7.88
C ILE A 230 11.04 -18.71 8.50
N LEU A 231 10.34 -17.61 8.74
CA LEU A 231 10.86 -16.48 9.52
C LEU A 231 10.49 -16.71 10.98
N ASP A 232 11.43 -17.22 11.76
CA ASP A 232 11.22 -17.38 13.19
C ASP A 232 11.25 -16.02 13.90
N ASN A 233 10.09 -15.54 14.26
CA ASN A 233 9.86 -14.19 14.81
C ASN A 233 10.03 -14.19 16.33
N ASP A 234 11.21 -14.68 16.81
CA ASP A 234 11.60 -14.73 18.20
C ASP A 234 10.75 -15.72 19.04
N SER A 235 10.67 -16.97 18.58
CA SER A 235 9.94 -18.03 19.25
C SER A 235 10.67 -18.53 20.49
N THR A 236 9.91 -18.82 21.53
CA THR A 236 10.39 -19.31 22.82
C THR A 236 9.79 -20.67 23.21
N TYR A 237 8.80 -21.16 22.46
CA TYR A 237 8.13 -22.44 22.70
C TYR A 237 9.00 -23.63 22.29
N ASN A 238 9.48 -24.40 23.26
CA ASN A 238 10.43 -25.49 23.03
C ASN A 238 9.97 -26.48 21.97
N LYS A 239 8.70 -26.89 21.94
CA LYS A 239 8.21 -27.83 20.92
C LYS A 239 8.27 -27.30 19.51
N LEU A 240 8.19 -25.97 19.33
CA LEU A 240 8.40 -25.35 18.02
C LEU A 240 9.87 -25.42 17.63
N LEU A 241 10.76 -25.15 18.56
CA LEU A 241 12.21 -25.23 18.33
C LEU A 241 12.67 -26.67 18.03
N GLU A 242 12.06 -27.68 18.67
CA GLU A 242 12.27 -29.09 18.35
C GLU A 242 11.78 -29.40 16.91
N TYR A 243 10.60 -28.90 16.55
CA TYR A 243 10.07 -29.10 15.20
C TYR A 243 10.91 -28.41 14.12
N TYR A 244 11.55 -27.29 14.40
CA TYR A 244 12.52 -26.70 13.49
C TYR A 244 13.68 -27.65 13.19
N SER A 245 14.20 -28.34 14.19
CA SER A 245 15.29 -29.32 14.01
C SER A 245 14.87 -30.53 13.13
N GLU A 246 13.57 -30.86 13.09
CA GLU A 246 13.03 -31.84 12.15
C GLU A 246 12.95 -31.28 10.72
N LEU A 247 12.46 -30.05 10.59
CA LEU A 247 12.25 -29.39 9.32
C LEU A 247 13.57 -29.07 8.57
N GLU A 248 14.65 -28.77 9.28
CA GLU A 248 15.97 -28.51 8.71
C GLU A 248 16.54 -29.70 7.91
N LYS A 249 16.00 -30.90 8.14
CA LYS A 249 16.36 -32.11 7.35
C LYS A 249 15.74 -32.12 5.96
N ASN A 250 14.76 -31.26 5.70
CA ASN A 250 14.08 -31.16 4.42
C ASN A 250 14.68 -30.01 3.58
N SER A 251 15.27 -30.34 2.44
CA SER A 251 15.90 -29.35 1.54
C SER A 251 14.97 -28.29 0.99
N ALA A 252 13.65 -28.53 1.01
CA ALA A 252 12.64 -27.56 0.59
C ALA A 252 12.35 -26.49 1.67
N VAL A 253 12.88 -26.64 2.89
CA VAL A 253 12.60 -25.76 4.03
C VAL A 253 13.87 -25.08 4.51
N LYS A 254 13.78 -23.77 4.71
CA LYS A 254 14.85 -22.97 5.32
C LYS A 254 14.29 -22.20 6.51
N ILE A 255 14.98 -22.21 7.64
CA ILE A 255 14.60 -21.47 8.84
C ILE A 255 15.55 -20.29 9.00
N ILE A 256 15.00 -19.11 9.25
CA ILE A 256 15.75 -17.87 9.46
C ILE A 256 15.31 -17.27 10.80
N PRO A 257 16.16 -17.36 11.85
CA PRO A 257 15.87 -16.74 13.14
C PRO A 257 16.05 -15.23 13.07
N LEU A 258 15.01 -14.47 13.35
CA LEU A 258 15.05 -13.01 13.36
C LEU A 258 15.59 -12.45 14.69
N LYS A 259 15.65 -13.27 15.74
CA LYS A 259 16.19 -12.93 17.09
C LYS A 259 15.50 -11.72 17.74
N LYS A 260 14.35 -11.33 17.23
CA LYS A 260 13.52 -10.23 17.71
C LYS A 260 12.12 -10.38 17.13
N ASN A 261 11.10 -10.15 17.94
CA ASN A 261 9.72 -10.07 17.44
C ASN A 261 9.51 -8.76 16.68
N LEU A 262 9.32 -8.87 15.37
CA LEU A 262 9.06 -7.77 14.44
C LEU A 262 7.56 -7.61 14.11
N GLY A 263 6.70 -8.46 14.70
CA GLY A 263 5.25 -8.49 14.49
C GLY A 263 4.88 -9.01 13.09
N TYR A 264 3.66 -8.71 12.65
CA TYR A 264 3.13 -9.19 11.36
C TYR A 264 3.86 -8.65 10.12
N LYS A 265 4.65 -7.59 10.25
CA LYS A 265 5.48 -7.02 9.18
C LYS A 265 6.92 -7.55 9.18
N ALA A 266 7.18 -8.71 9.77
CA ALA A 266 8.52 -9.25 9.98
C ALA A 266 9.36 -9.30 8.69
N LEU A 267 8.79 -9.74 7.58
CA LEU A 267 9.47 -9.83 6.29
C LEU A 267 10.09 -8.50 5.84
N TRP A 268 9.32 -7.41 5.92
CA TRP A 268 9.77 -6.09 5.43
C TRP A 268 10.63 -5.33 6.44
N LYS A 269 10.48 -5.62 7.74
CA LYS A 269 11.30 -5.02 8.80
C LYS A 269 12.67 -5.68 8.97
N SER A 270 12.84 -6.90 8.47
CA SER A 270 14.07 -7.69 8.63
C SER A 270 15.05 -7.55 7.47
N ASN A 271 14.70 -6.85 6.40
CA ASN A 271 15.47 -6.76 5.15
C ASN A 271 15.82 -8.13 4.52
N ILE A 272 15.04 -9.19 4.81
CA ILE A 272 15.30 -10.55 4.32
C ILE A 272 15.19 -10.64 2.79
N LEU A 273 14.28 -9.90 2.18
CA LEU A 273 14.13 -9.86 0.73
C LEU A 273 15.43 -9.41 0.04
N GLU A 274 16.11 -8.41 0.60
CA GLU A 274 17.40 -7.90 0.12
C GLU A 274 18.53 -8.88 0.42
N THR A 275 18.56 -9.42 1.63
CA THR A 275 19.58 -10.37 2.09
C THR A 275 19.60 -11.64 1.23
N LEU A 276 18.41 -12.15 0.91
CA LEU A 276 18.25 -13.34 0.04
C LEU A 276 18.25 -13.01 -1.45
N LYS A 277 18.37 -11.71 -1.81
CA LYS A 277 18.34 -11.22 -3.20
C LYS A 277 17.10 -11.71 -3.96
N ILE A 278 15.94 -11.69 -3.29
CA ILE A 278 14.68 -12.08 -3.91
C ILE A 278 14.37 -11.09 -5.04
N SER A 279 14.28 -11.59 -6.26
CA SER A 279 14.03 -10.82 -7.48
C SER A 279 12.77 -11.27 -8.23
N THR A 280 12.06 -12.26 -7.68
CA THR A 280 10.82 -12.81 -8.23
C THR A 280 9.64 -12.42 -7.34
N PRO A 281 8.39 -12.56 -7.83
CA PRO A 281 7.23 -12.61 -6.95
C PRO A 281 7.41 -13.63 -5.83
N TYR A 282 6.85 -13.35 -4.67
CA TYR A 282 6.96 -14.19 -3.49
C TYR A 282 5.64 -14.26 -2.73
N VAL A 283 5.44 -15.31 -1.97
CA VAL A 283 4.33 -15.43 -1.03
C VAL A 283 4.77 -15.01 0.37
N TYR A 284 3.91 -14.28 1.07
CA TYR A 284 4.02 -14.08 2.51
C TYR A 284 2.73 -14.55 3.20
N THR A 285 2.88 -15.28 4.30
CA THR A 285 1.75 -15.87 5.02
C THR A 285 1.98 -15.96 6.52
N ASP A 286 0.88 -15.92 7.27
CA ASP A 286 0.84 -16.37 8.65
C ASP A 286 0.85 -17.91 8.70
N PRO A 287 1.23 -18.54 9.83
CA PRO A 287 1.38 -19.98 9.93
C PRO A 287 0.07 -20.73 10.15
N ASP A 288 -1.03 -20.03 10.41
CA ASP A 288 -2.30 -20.53 10.90
C ASP A 288 -3.43 -20.54 9.86
N VAL A 289 -3.05 -20.59 8.60
CA VAL A 289 -3.94 -20.76 7.46
C VAL A 289 -3.70 -22.11 6.78
N VAL A 290 -4.74 -22.72 6.24
CA VAL A 290 -4.63 -23.94 5.43
C VAL A 290 -5.57 -23.85 4.25
N PRO A 291 -5.17 -24.35 3.06
CA PRO A 291 -6.06 -24.42 1.92
C PRO A 291 -7.33 -25.26 2.22
N HIS A 292 -8.45 -24.77 1.70
CA HIS A 292 -9.71 -25.51 1.71
C HIS A 292 -9.59 -26.81 0.91
N GLU A 293 -10.43 -27.80 1.20
CA GLU A 293 -10.36 -29.14 0.60
C GLU A 293 -10.36 -29.12 -0.93
N ASN A 294 -11.11 -28.18 -1.51
CA ASN A 294 -11.24 -28.01 -2.97
C ASN A 294 -10.15 -27.13 -3.56
N CYS A 295 -9.29 -26.50 -2.75
CA CYS A 295 -8.25 -25.64 -3.25
C CYS A 295 -7.23 -26.45 -4.07
N PRO A 296 -6.95 -26.08 -5.34
CA PRO A 296 -6.02 -26.82 -6.17
C PRO A 296 -4.61 -26.78 -5.56
N LYS A 297 -3.85 -27.89 -5.69
CA LYS A 297 -2.49 -27.99 -5.14
C LYS A 297 -1.52 -26.95 -5.73
N ASP A 298 -1.74 -26.59 -6.97
CA ASP A 298 -0.96 -25.61 -7.72
C ASP A 298 -1.59 -24.20 -7.70
N PHE A 299 -2.36 -23.87 -6.66
CA PHE A 299 -3.10 -22.60 -6.60
C PHE A 299 -2.19 -21.35 -6.71
N VAL A 300 -0.92 -21.43 -6.29
CA VAL A 300 0.04 -20.34 -6.49
C VAL A 300 0.31 -20.10 -7.98
N ARG A 301 0.29 -21.13 -8.83
CA ARG A 301 0.33 -20.95 -10.29
C ARG A 301 -0.85 -20.12 -10.79
N HIS A 302 -2.05 -20.43 -10.31
CA HIS A 302 -3.24 -19.65 -10.65
C HIS A 302 -3.15 -18.21 -10.13
N LEU A 303 -2.62 -18.00 -8.90
CA LEU A 303 -2.38 -16.65 -8.40
C LEU A 303 -1.36 -15.88 -9.26
N GLN A 304 -0.31 -16.54 -9.77
CA GLN A 304 0.65 -15.93 -10.69
C GLN A 304 -0.01 -15.52 -12.02
N GLU A 305 -0.83 -16.39 -12.61
CA GLU A 305 -1.57 -16.13 -13.85
C GLU A 305 -2.53 -14.95 -13.68
N LEU A 306 -3.30 -14.93 -12.59
CA LEU A 306 -4.25 -13.87 -12.28
C LEU A 306 -3.53 -12.54 -12.00
N LEU A 307 -2.44 -12.54 -11.25
CA LEU A 307 -1.67 -11.34 -10.97
C LEU A 307 -0.98 -10.81 -12.24
N ASN A 308 -0.50 -11.69 -13.11
CA ASN A 308 0.08 -11.29 -14.39
C ASN A 308 -0.95 -10.67 -15.34
N SER A 309 -2.19 -11.12 -15.27
CA SER A 309 -3.29 -10.59 -16.10
C SER A 309 -3.91 -9.30 -15.54
N ASN A 310 -3.61 -8.95 -14.29
CA ASN A 310 -4.17 -7.78 -13.58
C ASN A 310 -3.02 -6.98 -12.92
N ARG A 311 -2.12 -6.44 -13.74
CA ARG A 311 -0.85 -5.84 -13.32
C ARG A 311 -0.99 -4.50 -12.59
N GLU A 312 -2.17 -3.91 -12.58
CA GLU A 312 -2.54 -2.79 -11.71
C GLU A 312 -2.55 -3.15 -10.22
N PHE A 313 -2.65 -4.46 -9.91
CA PHE A 313 -2.56 -4.95 -8.54
C PHE A 313 -1.13 -5.35 -8.15
N ARG A 314 -0.80 -5.20 -6.90
CA ARG A 314 0.52 -5.53 -6.34
C ARG A 314 0.58 -6.90 -5.71
N LYS A 315 -0.58 -7.42 -5.31
CA LYS A 315 -0.70 -8.73 -4.67
C LYS A 315 -2.08 -9.33 -4.88
N ILE A 316 -2.12 -10.63 -4.78
CA ILE A 316 -3.33 -11.43 -4.79
C ILE A 316 -3.27 -12.48 -3.68
N GLY A 317 -4.36 -12.67 -2.99
CA GLY A 317 -4.51 -13.74 -1.99
C GLY A 317 -5.81 -14.50 -2.16
N PRO A 318 -5.90 -15.73 -1.67
CA PRO A 318 -7.17 -16.44 -1.56
C PRO A 318 -8.12 -15.75 -0.59
N SER A 319 -9.43 -15.79 -0.85
CA SER A 319 -10.45 -15.48 0.14
C SER A 319 -10.43 -16.49 1.27
N LEU A 320 -10.97 -16.10 2.41
CA LEU A 320 -11.11 -17.00 3.56
C LEU A 320 -12.49 -17.66 3.57
N VAL A 321 -12.54 -18.92 3.98
CA VAL A 321 -13.80 -19.62 4.22
C VAL A 321 -14.44 -19.01 5.45
N TRP A 322 -15.66 -18.53 5.32
CA TRP A 322 -16.35 -17.80 6.38
C TRP A 322 -17.74 -18.40 6.71
N GLU A 323 -18.29 -19.22 5.86
CA GLU A 323 -19.65 -19.72 5.98
C GLU A 323 -19.86 -20.62 7.19
N ASP A 324 -18.84 -21.41 7.52
CA ASP A 324 -18.88 -22.47 8.55
C ASP A 324 -18.02 -22.15 9.80
N ILE A 325 -17.65 -20.89 10.01
CA ILE A 325 -16.87 -20.45 11.18
C ILE A 325 -17.61 -20.86 12.48
N THR A 326 -16.86 -21.44 13.41
CA THR A 326 -17.38 -21.87 14.74
C THR A 326 -17.00 -20.93 15.89
N PHE A 327 -16.11 -19.96 15.63
CA PHE A 327 -15.64 -18.99 16.61
C PHE A 327 -16.78 -18.23 17.30
N PHE A 328 -16.58 -17.84 18.57
CA PHE A 328 -17.61 -17.11 19.34
C PHE A 328 -18.05 -15.80 18.68
N ASP A 329 -17.11 -15.06 18.03
CA ASP A 329 -17.40 -13.81 17.32
C ASP A 329 -17.64 -14.02 15.81
N LYS A 330 -18.20 -15.18 15.45
CA LYS A 330 -18.40 -15.58 14.05
C LYS A 330 -19.16 -14.57 13.21
N LYS A 331 -20.14 -13.88 13.80
CA LYS A 331 -20.97 -12.89 13.07
C LYS A 331 -20.14 -11.73 12.56
N PHE A 332 -19.14 -11.28 13.31
CA PHE A 332 -18.23 -10.22 12.90
C PHE A 332 -17.39 -10.66 11.70
N TRP A 333 -16.73 -11.83 11.79
CA TRP A 333 -15.87 -12.33 10.74
C TRP A 333 -16.65 -12.70 9.47
N GLN A 334 -17.81 -13.36 9.62
CA GLN A 334 -18.70 -13.68 8.51
C GLN A 334 -19.16 -12.43 7.77
N ARG A 335 -19.53 -11.37 8.48
CA ARG A 335 -19.92 -10.08 7.87
C ARG A 335 -18.74 -9.46 7.13
N MET A 336 -17.58 -9.38 7.77
CA MET A 336 -16.40 -8.75 7.19
C MET A 336 -15.96 -9.47 5.90
N GLU A 337 -15.84 -10.79 5.90
CA GLU A 337 -15.43 -11.56 4.73
C GLU A 337 -16.49 -11.54 3.62
N SER A 338 -17.77 -11.70 3.94
CA SER A 338 -18.85 -11.61 2.95
C SER A 338 -18.95 -10.22 2.30
N ASP A 339 -18.63 -9.17 3.04
CA ASP A 339 -18.62 -7.80 2.51
C ASP A 339 -17.50 -7.61 1.49
N PHE A 340 -16.32 -8.21 1.69
CA PHE A 340 -15.25 -8.18 0.68
C PHE A 340 -15.68 -8.81 -0.64
N GLU A 341 -16.36 -9.94 -0.61
CA GLU A 341 -16.82 -10.64 -1.81
C GLU A 341 -17.89 -9.85 -2.59
N LYS A 342 -18.72 -9.07 -1.88
CA LYS A 342 -19.87 -8.37 -2.47
C LYS A 342 -19.56 -6.95 -2.95
N GLN A 343 -18.58 -6.27 -2.35
CA GLN A 343 -18.43 -4.82 -2.53
C GLN A 343 -17.76 -4.39 -3.81
N ALA A 344 -16.86 -5.17 -4.38
CA ALA A 344 -16.15 -4.80 -5.58
C ALA A 344 -15.70 -6.00 -6.42
N PRO A 345 -16.63 -6.70 -7.09
CA PRO A 345 -16.25 -7.78 -8.00
C PRO A 345 -15.45 -7.22 -9.17
N ILE A 346 -14.31 -7.84 -9.48
CA ILE A 346 -13.55 -7.61 -10.71
C ILE A 346 -14.16 -8.47 -11.82
N ASN A 347 -14.43 -9.74 -11.50
CA ASN A 347 -15.14 -10.70 -12.32
C ASN A 347 -15.74 -11.81 -11.42
N GLU A 348 -16.26 -12.88 -12.00
CA GLU A 348 -16.86 -14.00 -11.27
C GLU A 348 -15.89 -14.74 -10.32
N ASN A 349 -14.57 -14.65 -10.57
CA ASN A 349 -13.53 -15.36 -9.83
C ASN A 349 -12.64 -14.45 -8.97
N LEU A 350 -12.82 -13.12 -9.05
CA LEU A 350 -11.97 -12.13 -8.41
C LEU A 350 -12.76 -10.95 -7.84
N CYS A 351 -12.39 -10.50 -6.67
CA CYS A 351 -12.86 -9.24 -6.11
C CYS A 351 -11.70 -8.32 -5.70
N TYR A 352 -11.93 -7.01 -5.77
CA TYR A 352 -11.05 -6.01 -5.17
C TYR A 352 -11.26 -6.03 -3.66
N ALA A 353 -10.26 -6.49 -2.92
CA ALA A 353 -10.32 -6.56 -1.47
C ALA A 353 -8.93 -6.48 -0.85
N ASN A 354 -8.87 -5.94 0.36
CA ASN A 354 -7.64 -5.92 1.13
C ASN A 354 -7.20 -7.36 1.46
N VAL A 355 -5.93 -7.67 1.20
CA VAL A 355 -5.27 -8.88 1.67
C VAL A 355 -4.23 -8.45 2.70
N ASP A 356 -4.31 -9.00 3.90
CA ASP A 356 -3.31 -8.76 4.95
C ASP A 356 -2.16 -9.78 4.86
N THR A 357 -1.81 -10.43 5.96
CA THR A 357 -0.73 -11.42 6.04
C THR A 357 -1.20 -12.87 5.94
N THR A 358 -2.47 -13.11 5.63
CA THR A 358 -3.07 -14.45 5.68
C THR A 358 -2.66 -15.41 4.56
N PHE A 359 -2.13 -15.00 3.52
CA PHE A 359 -1.47 -15.66 2.39
C PHE A 359 -1.62 -14.75 1.17
N ALA A 360 -0.56 -14.18 0.73
CA ALA A 360 -0.59 -13.35 -0.47
C ALA A 360 0.64 -13.57 -1.35
N LEU A 361 0.40 -13.75 -2.64
CA LEU A 361 1.42 -13.63 -3.67
C LEU A 361 1.64 -12.14 -3.95
N HIS A 362 2.85 -11.67 -3.69
CA HIS A 362 3.29 -10.30 -3.93
C HIS A 362 4.07 -10.20 -5.25
N SER A 363 3.80 -9.17 -6.04
CA SER A 363 4.66 -8.79 -7.17
C SER A 363 5.92 -8.14 -6.62
N ASN A 364 6.97 -8.85 -6.35
CA ASN A 364 8.29 -8.35 -5.90
C ASN A 364 8.31 -6.96 -5.20
N THR A 365 7.27 -6.65 -4.39
CA THR A 365 7.16 -5.39 -3.65
C THR A 365 8.06 -5.39 -2.42
N ARG A 366 8.64 -4.23 -2.08
CA ARG A 366 9.56 -4.08 -0.94
C ARG A 366 8.93 -3.45 0.30
N SER A 367 7.63 -3.20 0.26
CA SER A 367 6.90 -2.60 1.37
C SER A 367 5.56 -3.31 1.59
N TYR A 368 5.10 -3.27 2.83
CA TYR A 368 3.78 -3.77 3.18
C TYR A 368 2.70 -2.74 2.80
N SER A 369 1.67 -3.19 2.09
CA SER A 369 0.45 -2.42 1.84
C SER A 369 -0.77 -3.33 1.89
N LEU A 370 -1.90 -2.82 2.36
CA LEU A 370 -3.20 -3.50 2.26
C LEU A 370 -3.89 -3.21 0.92
N ARG A 371 -3.50 -2.15 0.25
CA ARG A 371 -4.15 -1.65 -0.98
C ARG A 371 -3.57 -2.29 -2.24
N PHE A 372 -4.25 -2.07 -3.36
CA PHE A 372 -3.89 -2.66 -4.66
C PHE A 372 -3.76 -4.18 -4.58
N SER A 373 -4.74 -4.78 -3.91
CA SER A 373 -4.84 -6.22 -3.75
C SER A 373 -6.19 -6.73 -4.23
N MET A 374 -6.18 -7.99 -4.65
CA MET A 374 -7.38 -8.71 -5.04
C MET A 374 -7.44 -10.05 -4.31
N ARG A 375 -8.63 -10.58 -4.17
CA ARG A 375 -8.87 -11.91 -3.61
C ARG A 375 -9.52 -12.81 -4.65
N THR A 376 -9.15 -14.09 -4.63
CA THR A 376 -9.85 -15.11 -5.41
C THR A 376 -11.18 -15.45 -4.75
N LEU A 377 -12.15 -15.85 -5.57
CA LEU A 377 -13.45 -16.37 -5.17
C LEU A 377 -13.54 -17.86 -5.54
N GLY A 378 -14.61 -18.51 -5.12
CA GLY A 378 -14.84 -19.93 -5.45
C GLY A 378 -13.97 -20.91 -4.65
N ASP A 379 -13.32 -21.87 -5.32
CA ASP A 379 -12.61 -22.97 -4.66
C ASP A 379 -11.21 -22.61 -4.14
N MET A 380 -10.59 -21.56 -4.69
CA MET A 380 -9.28 -21.08 -4.22
C MET A 380 -9.42 -20.25 -2.94
N ARG A 381 -9.75 -20.92 -1.84
CA ARG A 381 -9.93 -20.30 -0.52
C ARG A 381 -9.10 -21.00 0.55
N LEU A 382 -8.88 -20.31 1.66
CA LEU A 382 -8.17 -20.83 2.82
C LEU A 382 -9.08 -20.83 4.06
N ARG A 383 -8.78 -21.69 5.00
CA ARG A 383 -9.31 -21.62 6.36
C ARG A 383 -8.31 -20.92 7.27
N HIS A 384 -8.74 -19.90 7.98
CA HIS A 384 -7.98 -19.31 9.08
C HIS A 384 -8.27 -20.11 10.35
N LEU A 385 -7.36 -20.99 10.71
CA LEU A 385 -7.59 -22.03 11.72
C LEU A 385 -8.07 -21.49 13.09
N PRO A 386 -7.61 -20.33 13.59
CA PRO A 386 -8.13 -19.76 14.82
C PRO A 386 -9.64 -19.54 14.84
N TRP A 387 -10.28 -19.37 13.70
CA TRP A 387 -11.75 -19.21 13.65
C TRP A 387 -12.53 -20.49 13.89
N TYR A 388 -11.84 -21.64 13.96
CA TYR A 388 -12.42 -22.99 14.14
C TYR A 388 -12.01 -23.63 15.46
N PHE A 389 -11.32 -22.92 16.35
CA PHE A 389 -10.92 -23.48 17.64
C PHE A 389 -12.06 -23.50 18.64
N ASP A 390 -12.10 -24.57 19.45
CA ASP A 390 -12.83 -24.58 20.69
C ASP A 390 -11.99 -23.93 21.78
N TYR A 391 -12.31 -22.69 22.12
CA TYR A 391 -11.53 -21.89 23.05
C TYR A 391 -11.63 -22.37 24.51
N ASP A 392 -12.61 -23.24 24.81
CA ASP A 392 -12.69 -23.91 26.10
C ASP A 392 -11.72 -25.10 26.18
N LYS A 393 -11.26 -25.61 25.02
CA LYS A 393 -10.41 -26.81 24.88
C LYS A 393 -9.16 -26.57 24.04
N LEU A 394 -8.51 -25.42 24.21
CA LEU A 394 -7.29 -25.10 23.49
C LEU A 394 -6.15 -26.08 23.73
N SER A 395 -5.39 -26.36 22.69
CA SER A 395 -4.14 -27.10 22.79
C SER A 395 -3.07 -26.38 23.63
N ALA A 396 -2.06 -27.09 24.06
CA ALA A 396 -1.00 -26.52 24.90
C ALA A 396 -0.22 -25.42 24.17
N ASP A 397 0.03 -25.55 22.86
CA ASP A 397 0.73 -24.53 22.07
C ASP A 397 -0.13 -23.29 21.85
N GLU A 398 -1.43 -23.42 21.62
CA GLU A 398 -2.33 -22.25 21.49
C GLU A 398 -2.45 -21.49 22.82
N LYS A 399 -2.53 -22.21 23.95
CA LYS A 399 -2.48 -21.56 25.28
C LYS A 399 -1.19 -20.79 25.48
N TYR A 400 -0.06 -21.44 25.16
CA TYR A 400 1.26 -20.79 25.26
C TYR A 400 1.32 -19.54 24.37
N TYR A 401 0.88 -19.65 23.12
CA TYR A 401 0.85 -18.53 22.18
C TYR A 401 0.01 -17.35 22.70
N ILE A 402 -1.22 -17.61 23.18
CA ILE A 402 -2.11 -16.56 23.69
C ILE A 402 -1.50 -15.86 24.91
N GLU A 403 -0.88 -16.63 25.81
CA GLU A 403 -0.21 -16.07 27.00
C GLU A 403 0.95 -15.14 26.64
N HIS A 404 1.74 -15.48 25.58
CA HIS A 404 2.95 -14.77 25.17
C HIS A 404 2.74 -13.84 23.98
N ALA A 405 1.54 -13.83 23.36
CA ALA A 405 1.24 -12.95 22.23
C ALA A 405 1.20 -11.48 22.66
N ASP A 406 1.75 -10.64 21.82
CA ASP A 406 1.66 -9.19 21.95
C ASP A 406 0.34 -8.64 21.36
N LYS A 407 0.17 -7.31 21.45
CA LYS A 407 -1.02 -6.61 20.95
C LYS A 407 -1.20 -6.67 19.43
N SER A 408 -0.24 -7.22 18.68
CA SER A 408 -0.36 -7.36 17.22
C SER A 408 -1.22 -8.54 16.80
N SER A 409 -1.49 -9.49 17.70
CA SER A 409 -2.39 -10.61 17.44
C SER A 409 -3.84 -10.19 17.66
N SER A 410 -4.63 -10.12 16.59
CA SER A 410 -6.05 -9.74 16.64
C SER A 410 -6.90 -10.72 17.48
N VAL A 411 -6.64 -12.01 17.34
CA VAL A 411 -7.37 -13.06 18.08
C VAL A 411 -6.99 -13.06 19.55
N ALA A 412 -5.68 -13.09 19.87
CA ALA A 412 -5.23 -13.07 21.27
C ALA A 412 -5.62 -11.78 22.01
N THR A 413 -5.66 -10.64 21.31
CA THR A 413 -6.10 -9.36 21.91
C THR A 413 -7.60 -9.39 22.24
N ARG A 414 -8.43 -9.98 21.39
CA ARG A 414 -9.88 -10.13 21.67
C ARG A 414 -10.15 -11.04 22.86
N LEU A 415 -9.43 -12.17 22.92
CA LEU A 415 -9.57 -13.12 24.03
C LEU A 415 -9.08 -12.59 25.39
N LYS A 416 -8.19 -11.60 25.41
CA LYS A 416 -7.72 -10.96 26.66
C LYS A 416 -8.64 -9.82 27.14
N ASN A 417 -9.57 -9.38 26.31
CA ASN A 417 -10.49 -8.27 26.61
C ASN A 417 -11.90 -8.76 26.98
N ASP A 418 -12.19 -10.04 26.82
CA ASP A 418 -13.39 -10.75 27.32
C ASP A 418 -13.06 -11.48 28.62
#